data_d8da4623c19a4d7c636de8df877c1846
#
_entry.id   d8da4623c19a4d7c636de8df877c1846
#
_cell.length_a   1.000
_cell.length_b   1.000
_cell.length_c   1.000
_cell.angle_alpha   90.00
_cell.angle_beta   90.00
_cell.angle_gamma   90.00
#
_symmetry.space_group_name_H-M   'P 1'
#
loop_
_entity.id
_entity.type
_entity.pdbx_description
1 polymer ?
#
loop_
_entity_poly.entity_id
_entity_poly.type
_entity_poly.pdbx_seq_one_letter_code
_entity_poly.pdbx_strand_id
1 'polypeptide(L)'
;MFFISIISFILTWLVVRQYQKVSRLPPGPVSLPLIGNVPQIVYYLWSTGGIVSTLDLFRKLGPIPHVNIADYETAHEVFVKNANKYADKFHAPLFQAIRNDKGVAGTNGDHWQEMKRFALQIFRNMGVGKDIMELKIIEELDARCADIDKAAVNGVTITQASDFFDLTVGSIINNILVGRRFDEDNKEEFFKVKHSADSAIEVVSLFDMMLPVWVLKTFFKAHYDTVINSNEETRDFVGKEAEIRDNQIKSGKYSIDENNVKDYTDAFLLKIQKDGENKNFNIETLKTMIVDLWTTGQETTTTTLISGFNQLLLHPEVMHKARSELMEITENGSRNLSLTDRPKTPYLNAMIGEIQRLASILNINFWRINHEPTYMGGHIVDSGALVAAQLSALHINETVFENPEKFDPERYIRDEPLLQKIIPFGVGKRACLGESLARAELYLIFGNLLLR
;
A
#
# COMPACT_ATOMS: atom_id res chain seq x y z
N MET A 1 -15.66 -43.36 -31.48
CA MET A 1 -16.29 -43.63 -30.19
C MET A 1 -15.30 -43.66 -29.01
N PHE A 2 -14.26 -44.49 -29.05
CA PHE A 2 -13.31 -44.63 -27.92
C PHE A 2 -12.68 -43.32 -27.41
N PHE A 3 -12.21 -42.43 -28.31
CA PHE A 3 -11.65 -41.12 -27.95
C PHE A 3 -12.68 -40.19 -27.29
N ILE A 4 -13.92 -40.18 -27.74
CA ILE A 4 -15.00 -39.37 -27.17
C ILE A 4 -15.32 -39.84 -25.75
N SER A 5 -15.32 -41.16 -25.53
CA SER A 5 -15.56 -41.75 -24.21
C SER A 5 -14.45 -41.41 -23.22
N ILE A 6 -13.18 -41.39 -23.65
CA ILE A 6 -12.03 -40.99 -22.80
C ILE A 6 -12.12 -39.51 -22.45
N ILE A 7 -12.41 -38.65 -23.42
CA ILE A 7 -12.57 -37.22 -23.18
C ILE A 7 -13.73 -36.95 -22.22
N SER A 8 -14.87 -37.62 -22.44
CA SER A 8 -16.03 -37.50 -21.52
C SER A 8 -15.70 -37.97 -20.11
N PHE A 9 -14.97 -39.07 -19.97
CA PHE A 9 -14.55 -39.58 -18.66
C PHE A 9 -13.60 -38.61 -17.95
N ILE A 10 -12.62 -38.07 -18.68
CA ILE A 10 -11.68 -37.06 -18.12
C ILE A 10 -12.41 -35.79 -17.69
N LEU A 11 -13.34 -35.30 -18.52
CA LEU A 11 -14.12 -34.10 -18.18
C LEU A 11 -15.00 -34.36 -16.94
N THR A 12 -15.69 -35.54 -16.88
CA THR A 12 -16.50 -35.90 -15.74
C THR A 12 -15.66 -36.04 -14.48
N TRP A 13 -14.49 -36.67 -14.56
CA TRP A 13 -13.57 -36.79 -13.45
C TRP A 13 -13.05 -35.40 -12.95
N LEU A 14 -12.72 -34.49 -13.87
CA LEU A 14 -12.33 -33.14 -13.53
C LEU A 14 -13.47 -32.37 -12.83
N VAL A 15 -14.69 -32.52 -13.31
CA VAL A 15 -15.88 -31.90 -12.70
C VAL A 15 -16.11 -32.44 -11.29
N VAL A 16 -16.10 -33.75 -11.10
CA VAL A 16 -16.29 -34.38 -9.79
C VAL A 16 -15.19 -33.95 -8.81
N ARG A 17 -13.94 -33.99 -9.25
CA ARG A 17 -12.81 -33.55 -8.45
C ARG A 17 -12.91 -32.06 -8.04
N GLN A 18 -13.35 -31.19 -8.95
CA GLN A 18 -13.58 -29.77 -8.68
C GLN A 18 -14.70 -29.60 -7.64
N TYR A 19 -15.82 -30.29 -7.79
CA TYR A 19 -16.92 -30.23 -6.84
C TYR A 19 -16.53 -30.73 -5.44
N GLN A 20 -15.75 -31.79 -5.34
CA GLN A 20 -15.22 -32.28 -4.07
C GLN A 20 -14.29 -31.25 -3.38
N LYS A 21 -13.48 -30.52 -4.15
CA LYS A 21 -12.66 -29.42 -3.60
C LYS A 21 -13.53 -28.27 -3.10
N VAL A 22 -14.50 -27.85 -3.92
CA VAL A 22 -15.37 -26.70 -3.61
C VAL A 22 -16.27 -26.97 -2.39
N SER A 23 -16.75 -28.22 -2.19
CA SER A 23 -17.60 -28.56 -1.05
C SER A 23 -16.91 -28.44 0.31
N ARG A 24 -15.58 -28.42 0.34
CA ARG A 24 -14.77 -28.26 1.56
C ARG A 24 -14.45 -26.79 1.88
N LEU A 25 -14.70 -25.88 0.94
CA LEU A 25 -14.43 -24.45 1.13
C LEU A 25 -15.61 -23.78 1.85
N PRO A 26 -15.38 -22.61 2.49
CA PRO A 26 -16.45 -21.78 3.02
C PRO A 26 -17.54 -21.50 1.99
N PRO A 27 -18.80 -21.22 2.42
CA PRO A 27 -19.89 -20.91 1.51
C PRO A 27 -19.55 -19.81 0.52
N GLY A 28 -19.96 -19.97 -0.74
CA GLY A 28 -19.67 -18.98 -1.78
C GLY A 28 -20.32 -19.37 -3.12
N PRO A 29 -20.20 -18.53 -4.17
CA PRO A 29 -20.79 -18.79 -5.48
C PRO A 29 -20.34 -20.14 -6.06
N VAL A 30 -21.21 -20.80 -6.80
CA VAL A 30 -20.89 -22.08 -7.46
C VAL A 30 -19.86 -21.81 -8.57
N SER A 31 -18.70 -22.43 -8.46
CA SER A 31 -17.64 -22.30 -9.47
C SER A 31 -17.81 -23.27 -10.62
N LEU A 32 -17.59 -22.83 -11.85
CA LEU A 32 -17.59 -23.69 -13.03
C LEU A 32 -16.26 -24.46 -13.14
N PRO A 33 -16.29 -25.70 -13.64
CA PRO A 33 -15.07 -26.45 -13.88
C PRO A 33 -14.12 -25.69 -14.81
N LEU A 34 -12.82 -25.74 -14.54
CA LEU A 34 -11.70 -25.11 -15.28
C LEU A 34 -11.64 -23.58 -15.20
N ILE A 35 -12.75 -22.88 -15.25
CA ILE A 35 -12.81 -21.40 -15.32
C ILE A 35 -13.30 -20.75 -14.02
N GLY A 36 -13.68 -21.57 -13.01
CA GLY A 36 -14.10 -21.06 -11.70
C GLY A 36 -15.30 -20.11 -11.77
N ASN A 37 -15.20 -18.99 -11.10
CA ASN A 37 -16.23 -17.95 -11.08
C ASN A 37 -15.97 -16.80 -12.07
N VAL A 38 -15.04 -16.95 -13.00
CA VAL A 38 -14.73 -15.90 -14.01
C VAL A 38 -15.98 -15.37 -14.72
N PRO A 39 -16.92 -16.20 -15.22
CA PRO A 39 -18.12 -15.67 -15.87
C PRO A 39 -19.01 -14.83 -14.95
N GLN A 40 -19.15 -15.24 -13.68
CA GLN A 40 -19.92 -14.48 -12.70
C GLN A 40 -19.29 -13.12 -12.42
N ILE A 41 -17.97 -13.07 -12.38
CA ILE A 41 -17.22 -11.82 -12.17
C ILE A 41 -17.37 -10.90 -13.37
N VAL A 42 -17.16 -11.42 -14.58
CA VAL A 42 -17.33 -10.65 -15.82
C VAL A 42 -18.77 -10.09 -15.91
N TYR A 43 -19.77 -10.92 -15.62
CA TYR A 43 -21.15 -10.49 -15.60
C TYR A 43 -21.39 -9.38 -14.56
N TYR A 44 -20.83 -9.52 -13.37
CA TYR A 44 -21.02 -8.54 -12.29
C TYR A 44 -20.28 -7.22 -12.58
N LEU A 45 -19.05 -7.27 -13.08
CA LEU A 45 -18.31 -6.10 -13.57
C LEU A 45 -19.10 -5.35 -14.64
N TRP A 46 -19.69 -6.08 -15.56
CA TRP A 46 -20.49 -5.51 -16.64
C TRP A 46 -21.80 -4.92 -16.15
N SER A 47 -22.47 -5.55 -15.19
CA SER A 47 -23.82 -5.14 -14.74
C SER A 47 -23.81 -4.05 -13.67
N THR A 48 -22.76 -3.94 -12.86
CA THR A 48 -22.72 -3.00 -11.71
C THR A 48 -21.75 -1.84 -11.88
N GLY A 49 -20.90 -1.86 -12.92
CA GLY A 49 -20.00 -0.75 -13.26
C GLY A 49 -18.94 -0.41 -12.21
N GLY A 50 -18.71 -1.27 -11.21
CA GLY A 50 -17.80 -0.95 -10.11
C GLY A 50 -17.03 -2.11 -9.51
N ILE A 51 -15.79 -1.83 -9.08
CA ILE A 51 -14.87 -2.79 -8.46
C ILE A 51 -15.34 -3.19 -7.05
N VAL A 52 -15.99 -2.29 -6.31
CA VAL A 52 -16.39 -2.50 -4.90
C VAL A 52 -17.45 -3.61 -4.78
N SER A 53 -18.44 -3.59 -5.66
CA SER A 53 -19.47 -4.65 -5.70
C SER A 53 -18.95 -5.99 -6.20
N THR A 54 -17.81 -5.99 -6.88
CA THR A 54 -17.16 -7.19 -7.40
C THR A 54 -16.40 -7.96 -6.32
N LEU A 55 -15.99 -7.28 -5.26
CA LEU A 55 -15.22 -7.89 -4.17
C LEU A 55 -16.01 -8.93 -3.38
N ASP A 56 -17.33 -8.81 -3.31
CA ASP A 56 -18.20 -9.86 -2.74
C ASP A 56 -18.20 -11.14 -3.56
N LEU A 57 -17.90 -11.05 -4.85
CA LEU A 57 -17.78 -12.20 -5.75
C LEU A 57 -16.43 -12.91 -5.68
N PHE A 58 -15.40 -12.24 -5.15
CA PHE A 58 -14.05 -12.82 -5.06
C PHE A 58 -13.92 -13.99 -4.06
N ARG A 59 -14.99 -14.40 -3.42
CA ARG A 59 -14.98 -15.52 -2.48
C ARG A 59 -14.55 -16.86 -3.09
N LYS A 60 -14.64 -17.04 -4.42
CA LYS A 60 -14.22 -18.28 -5.11
C LYS A 60 -13.79 -17.99 -6.55
N LEU A 61 -12.56 -17.66 -6.79
CA LEU A 61 -12.02 -17.30 -8.10
C LEU A 61 -11.03 -18.32 -8.65
N GLY A 62 -11.29 -18.74 -9.90
CA GLY A 62 -10.33 -19.47 -10.72
C GLY A 62 -10.01 -20.89 -10.25
N PRO A 63 -8.98 -21.51 -10.84
CA PRO A 63 -8.53 -22.87 -10.48
C PRO A 63 -7.82 -22.93 -9.13
N ILE A 64 -7.42 -21.77 -8.56
CA ILE A 64 -6.81 -21.67 -7.24
C ILE A 64 -7.88 -21.23 -6.24
N PRO A 65 -8.11 -21.96 -5.13
CA PRO A 65 -9.04 -21.54 -4.10
C PRO A 65 -8.61 -20.22 -3.47
N HIS A 66 -9.58 -19.31 -3.28
CA HIS A 66 -9.37 -18.02 -2.60
C HIS A 66 -10.23 -17.97 -1.35
N VAL A 67 -9.64 -17.50 -0.27
CA VAL A 67 -10.34 -17.23 0.99
C VAL A 67 -10.14 -15.76 1.34
N ASN A 68 -11.24 -15.02 1.34
CA ASN A 68 -11.26 -13.63 1.80
C ASN A 68 -11.83 -13.58 3.22
N ILE A 69 -11.04 -13.07 4.13
CA ILE A 69 -11.39 -12.93 5.55
C ILE A 69 -12.06 -11.57 5.73
N ALA A 70 -13.30 -11.57 6.19
CA ALA A 70 -14.13 -10.38 6.35
C ALA A 70 -14.45 -10.05 7.83
N ASP A 71 -13.76 -10.69 8.76
CA ASP A 71 -13.87 -10.38 10.19
C ASP A 71 -12.48 -10.23 10.84
N TYR A 72 -12.41 -9.36 11.86
CA TYR A 72 -11.16 -9.00 12.52
C TYR A 72 -10.54 -10.17 13.29
N GLU A 73 -11.35 -10.94 13.98
CA GLU A 73 -10.91 -12.04 14.84
C GLU A 73 -10.22 -13.13 14.01
N THR A 74 -10.82 -13.53 12.90
CA THR A 74 -10.23 -14.48 11.96
C THR A 74 -8.98 -13.89 11.28
N ALA A 75 -8.99 -12.62 10.90
CA ALA A 75 -7.80 -11.97 10.35
C ALA A 75 -6.64 -11.97 11.34
N HIS A 76 -6.91 -11.69 12.60
CA HIS A 76 -5.91 -11.72 13.67
C HIS A 76 -5.42 -13.16 13.95
N GLU A 77 -6.32 -14.15 13.98
CA GLU A 77 -5.95 -15.56 14.12
C GLU A 77 -5.01 -16.02 13.02
N VAL A 78 -5.35 -15.72 11.77
CA VAL A 78 -4.62 -16.16 10.58
C VAL A 78 -3.28 -15.43 10.46
N PHE A 79 -3.29 -14.11 10.48
CA PHE A 79 -2.10 -13.33 10.12
C PHE A 79 -1.20 -12.95 11.29
N VAL A 80 -1.68 -13.07 12.53
CA VAL A 80 -0.89 -12.79 13.74
C VAL A 80 -0.54 -14.09 14.46
N LYS A 81 -1.54 -14.87 14.91
CA LYS A 81 -1.27 -16.10 15.67
C LYS A 81 -0.63 -17.19 14.81
N ASN A 82 -1.07 -17.33 13.55
CA ASN A 82 -0.55 -18.30 12.59
C ASN A 82 0.37 -17.67 11.54
N ALA A 83 1.00 -16.55 11.83
CA ALA A 83 1.76 -15.71 10.89
C ALA A 83 2.82 -16.45 10.07
N ASN A 84 3.42 -17.52 10.60
CA ASN A 84 4.43 -18.32 9.88
C ASN A 84 3.85 -19.07 8.68
N LYS A 85 2.60 -19.55 8.79
CA LYS A 85 1.92 -20.33 7.75
C LYS A 85 1.49 -19.46 6.57
N TYR A 86 1.34 -18.14 6.81
CA TYR A 86 0.84 -17.17 5.85
C TYR A 86 1.85 -16.02 5.61
N ALA A 87 3.14 -16.29 5.81
CA ALA A 87 4.17 -15.29 5.60
C ALA A 87 4.42 -15.00 4.13
N ASP A 88 4.24 -15.96 3.24
CA ASP A 88 4.53 -15.82 1.84
C ASP A 88 3.37 -15.18 1.06
N LYS A 89 3.71 -14.22 0.21
CA LYS A 89 2.79 -13.61 -0.74
C LYS A 89 2.66 -14.50 -1.98
N PHE A 90 1.52 -14.43 -2.64
CA PHE A 90 1.37 -15.01 -3.97
C PHE A 90 2.32 -14.34 -4.96
N HIS A 91 3.10 -15.14 -5.66
CA HIS A 91 4.00 -14.68 -6.71
C HIS A 91 3.21 -14.45 -8.01
N ALA A 92 2.68 -13.25 -8.17
CA ALA A 92 2.06 -12.84 -9.43
C ALA A 92 3.10 -12.81 -10.55
N PRO A 93 2.90 -13.53 -11.67
CA PRO A 93 3.91 -13.64 -12.74
C PRO A 93 4.36 -12.29 -13.30
N LEU A 94 3.43 -11.36 -13.52
CA LEU A 94 3.75 -10.01 -13.99
C LEU A 94 4.62 -9.27 -12.98
N PHE A 95 4.27 -9.35 -11.68
CA PHE A 95 5.02 -8.67 -10.65
C PHE A 95 6.45 -9.20 -10.50
N GLN A 96 6.63 -10.51 -10.67
CA GLN A 96 7.97 -11.12 -10.74
C GLN A 96 8.77 -10.60 -11.95
N ALA A 97 8.13 -10.51 -13.12
CA ALA A 97 8.78 -10.00 -14.33
C ALA A 97 9.24 -8.54 -14.16
N ILE A 98 8.47 -7.71 -13.46
CA ILE A 98 8.79 -6.30 -13.19
C ILE A 98 9.91 -6.17 -12.14
N ARG A 99 9.89 -6.95 -11.08
CA ARG A 99 10.79 -6.83 -9.91
C ARG A 99 11.99 -7.76 -9.94
N ASN A 100 12.00 -8.74 -10.82
CA ASN A 100 13.07 -9.74 -10.94
C ASN A 100 13.48 -10.36 -9.59
N ASP A 101 12.49 -10.72 -8.77
CA ASP A 101 12.63 -11.27 -7.42
C ASP A 101 13.48 -10.40 -6.46
N LYS A 102 13.51 -9.08 -6.69
CA LYS A 102 14.19 -8.09 -5.85
C LYS A 102 13.17 -7.20 -5.13
N GLY A 103 13.67 -6.34 -4.25
CA GLY A 103 12.82 -5.44 -3.46
C GLY A 103 12.17 -6.13 -2.24
N VAL A 104 11.15 -5.50 -1.68
CA VAL A 104 10.45 -5.95 -0.46
C VAL A 104 8.96 -6.19 -0.68
N ALA A 105 8.36 -5.56 -1.68
CA ALA A 105 6.91 -5.58 -1.87
C ALA A 105 6.39 -6.96 -2.31
N GLY A 106 7.07 -7.63 -3.24
CA GLY A 106 6.63 -8.91 -3.84
C GLY A 106 7.46 -10.14 -3.48
N THR A 107 8.56 -9.99 -2.75
CA THR A 107 9.48 -11.08 -2.44
C THR A 107 9.07 -11.88 -1.21
N ASN A 108 9.62 -13.08 -1.06
CA ASN A 108 9.35 -14.02 0.02
C ASN A 108 10.65 -14.55 0.65
N GLY A 109 10.51 -15.38 1.68
CA GLY A 109 11.61 -16.09 2.32
C GLY A 109 12.67 -15.17 2.94
N ASP A 110 13.94 -15.62 2.90
CA ASP A 110 15.06 -14.95 3.57
C ASP A 110 15.36 -13.57 2.98
N HIS A 111 15.27 -13.43 1.63
CA HIS A 111 15.48 -12.14 0.98
C HIS A 111 14.53 -11.07 1.50
N TRP A 112 13.22 -11.39 1.53
CA TRP A 112 12.22 -10.46 2.08
C TRP A 112 12.48 -10.13 3.54
N GLN A 113 12.82 -11.14 4.37
CA GLN A 113 13.07 -10.92 5.79
C GLN A 113 14.26 -9.98 6.01
N GLU A 114 15.32 -10.17 5.24
CA GLU A 114 16.52 -9.35 5.31
C GLU A 114 16.26 -7.92 4.86
N MET A 115 15.63 -7.73 3.70
CA MET A 115 15.29 -6.40 3.17
C MET A 115 14.32 -5.66 4.10
N LYS A 116 13.29 -6.34 4.61
CA LYS A 116 12.36 -5.74 5.59
C LYS A 116 13.08 -5.33 6.87
N ARG A 117 13.92 -6.21 7.42
CA ARG A 117 14.66 -5.92 8.66
C ARG A 117 15.61 -4.75 8.47
N PHE A 118 16.33 -4.74 7.36
CA PHE A 118 17.24 -3.65 7.01
C PHE A 118 16.49 -2.33 6.89
N ALA A 119 15.43 -2.26 6.10
CA ALA A 119 14.65 -1.04 5.91
C ALA A 119 14.07 -0.51 7.23
N LEU A 120 13.48 -1.37 8.07
CA LEU A 120 12.98 -0.97 9.38
C LEU A 120 14.06 -0.45 10.32
N GLN A 121 15.26 -1.04 10.28
CA GLN A 121 16.39 -0.57 11.07
C GLN A 121 16.82 0.82 10.62
N ILE A 122 16.96 1.03 9.30
CA ILE A 122 17.38 2.33 8.76
C ILE A 122 16.33 3.41 9.05
N PHE A 123 15.06 3.14 8.81
CA PHE A 123 13.98 4.09 9.13
C PHE A 123 13.97 4.47 10.62
N ARG A 124 14.18 3.50 11.51
CA ARG A 124 14.30 3.77 12.94
C ARG A 124 15.51 4.65 13.27
N ASN A 125 16.66 4.37 12.65
CA ASN A 125 17.88 5.17 12.84
C ASN A 125 17.73 6.58 12.30
N MET A 126 17.00 6.76 11.21
CA MET A 126 16.67 8.06 10.63
C MET A 126 15.58 8.82 11.39
N GLY A 127 15.08 8.26 12.48
CA GLY A 127 14.09 8.91 13.33
C GLY A 127 12.68 8.93 12.77
N VAL A 128 12.31 7.95 11.91
CA VAL A 128 10.91 7.79 11.47
C VAL A 128 9.99 7.64 12.68
N GLY A 129 8.99 8.52 12.79
CA GLY A 129 8.10 8.62 13.95
C GLY A 129 8.70 9.36 15.16
N LYS A 130 9.77 10.12 14.98
CA LYS A 130 10.46 10.95 15.98
C LYS A 130 10.71 12.36 15.43
N ASP A 131 11.29 13.23 16.27
CA ASP A 131 11.50 14.64 16.01
C ASP A 131 12.17 14.99 14.67
N ILE A 132 13.17 14.21 14.24
CA ILE A 132 13.88 14.47 12.98
C ILE A 132 12.95 14.30 11.76
N MET A 133 12.10 13.29 11.79
CA MET A 133 11.12 13.05 10.70
C MET A 133 10.01 14.08 10.74
N GLU A 134 9.57 14.48 11.93
CA GLU A 134 8.61 15.56 12.12
C GLU A 134 9.08 16.84 11.45
N LEU A 135 10.35 17.25 11.71
CA LEU A 135 10.94 18.45 11.09
C LEU A 135 10.89 18.36 9.55
N LYS A 136 11.28 17.23 8.96
CA LYS A 136 11.24 17.04 7.50
C LYS A 136 9.82 17.18 6.92
N ILE A 137 8.83 16.63 7.61
CA ILE A 137 7.41 16.70 7.19
C ILE A 137 6.91 18.16 7.28
N ILE A 138 7.20 18.84 8.38
CA ILE A 138 6.76 20.23 8.60
C ILE A 138 7.46 21.17 7.62
N GLU A 139 8.78 21.05 7.43
CA GLU A 139 9.53 21.87 6.48
C GLU A 139 8.98 21.72 5.04
N GLU A 140 8.63 20.50 4.64
CA GLU A 140 8.04 20.28 3.31
C GLU A 140 6.64 20.89 3.22
N LEU A 141 5.81 20.70 4.23
CA LEU A 141 4.47 21.28 4.28
C LEU A 141 4.51 22.81 4.25
N ASP A 142 5.40 23.43 5.02
CA ASP A 142 5.60 24.88 5.05
C ASP A 142 6.03 25.41 3.68
N ALA A 143 6.96 24.71 3.01
CA ALA A 143 7.39 25.11 1.68
C ALA A 143 6.26 25.03 0.66
N ARG A 144 5.44 23.95 0.68
CA ARG A 144 4.28 23.81 -0.23
C ARG A 144 3.21 24.86 0.04
N CYS A 145 2.93 25.19 1.30
CA CYS A 145 2.01 26.28 1.64
C CYS A 145 2.55 27.65 1.18
N ALA A 146 3.85 27.89 1.34
CA ALA A 146 4.47 29.12 0.84
C ALA A 146 4.41 29.26 -0.69
N ASP A 147 4.46 28.14 -1.43
CA ASP A 147 4.28 28.17 -2.89
C ASP A 147 2.83 28.54 -3.27
N ILE A 148 1.83 28.06 -2.51
CA ILE A 148 0.42 28.49 -2.68
C ILE A 148 0.29 29.98 -2.40
N ASP A 149 0.85 30.48 -1.30
CA ASP A 149 0.78 31.89 -0.92
C ASP A 149 1.41 32.81 -1.99
N LYS A 150 2.54 32.39 -2.57
CA LYS A 150 3.18 33.11 -3.69
C LYS A 150 2.32 33.13 -4.97
N ALA A 151 1.60 32.04 -5.24
CA ALA A 151 0.74 31.93 -6.42
C ALA A 151 -0.59 32.68 -6.24
N ALA A 152 -0.95 33.04 -5.00
CA ALA A 152 -2.21 33.72 -4.71
C ALA A 152 -2.23 35.15 -5.23
N VAL A 153 -3.29 35.50 -5.97
CA VAL A 153 -3.58 36.88 -6.41
C VAL A 153 -4.74 37.41 -5.58
N ASN A 154 -4.54 38.52 -4.88
CA ASN A 154 -5.51 39.08 -3.93
C ASN A 154 -5.96 38.08 -2.85
N GLY A 155 -5.03 37.22 -2.39
CA GLY A 155 -5.33 36.20 -1.38
C GLY A 155 -6.12 34.97 -1.89
N VAL A 156 -6.26 34.84 -3.21
CA VAL A 156 -6.97 33.71 -3.83
C VAL A 156 -6.09 33.01 -4.84
N THR A 157 -6.03 31.71 -4.77
CA THR A 157 -5.43 30.84 -5.79
C THR A 157 -6.28 29.60 -6.00
N ILE A 158 -6.12 28.97 -7.14
CA ILE A 158 -6.71 27.66 -7.44
C ILE A 158 -5.57 26.68 -7.61
N THR A 159 -5.59 25.62 -6.84
CA THR A 159 -4.64 24.51 -6.98
C THR A 159 -5.42 23.19 -7.00
N GLN A 160 -4.88 22.19 -7.70
CA GLN A 160 -5.41 20.84 -7.61
C GLN A 160 -4.89 20.20 -6.31
N ALA A 161 -5.82 19.70 -5.50
CA ALA A 161 -5.45 19.05 -4.23
C ALA A 161 -4.57 17.82 -4.45
N SER A 162 -4.77 17.07 -5.55
CA SER A 162 -3.90 15.97 -5.96
C SER A 162 -2.46 16.43 -6.09
N ASP A 163 -2.21 17.46 -6.89
CA ASP A 163 -0.85 17.93 -7.19
C ASP A 163 -0.15 18.44 -5.93
N PHE A 164 -0.89 19.14 -5.06
CA PHE A 164 -0.38 19.59 -3.77
C PHE A 164 0.07 18.43 -2.88
N PHE A 165 -0.79 17.42 -2.70
CA PHE A 165 -0.46 16.28 -1.85
C PHE A 165 0.54 15.33 -2.50
N ASP A 166 0.49 15.13 -3.80
CA ASP A 166 1.45 14.31 -4.54
C ASP A 166 2.87 14.88 -4.38
N LEU A 167 3.01 16.19 -4.58
CA LEU A 167 4.32 16.83 -4.46
C LEU A 167 4.81 16.85 -3.00
N THR A 168 3.90 17.08 -2.03
CA THR A 168 4.23 17.08 -0.60
C THR A 168 4.74 15.71 -0.16
N VAL A 169 3.94 14.67 -0.38
CA VAL A 169 4.27 13.29 0.02
C VAL A 169 5.48 12.78 -0.77
N GLY A 170 5.51 13.04 -2.08
CA GLY A 170 6.62 12.66 -2.94
C GLY A 170 7.96 13.24 -2.50
N SER A 171 7.98 14.52 -2.13
CA SER A 171 9.18 15.17 -1.59
C SER A 171 9.64 14.57 -0.26
N ILE A 172 8.69 14.28 0.66
CA ILE A 172 9.03 13.67 1.95
C ILE A 172 9.68 12.30 1.72
N ILE A 173 9.03 11.44 0.95
CA ILE A 173 9.54 10.10 0.64
C ILE A 173 10.89 10.17 -0.08
N ASN A 174 11.01 11.01 -1.10
CA ASN A 174 12.25 11.15 -1.87
C ASN A 174 13.40 11.65 -0.99
N ASN A 175 13.13 12.58 -0.09
CA ASN A 175 14.13 13.06 0.87
C ASN A 175 14.62 11.95 1.82
N ILE A 176 13.73 11.03 2.23
CA ILE A 176 14.09 9.88 3.05
C ILE A 176 14.93 8.88 2.27
N LEU A 177 14.58 8.63 1.00
CA LEU A 177 15.21 7.59 0.20
C LEU A 177 16.54 8.01 -0.41
N VAL A 178 16.62 9.25 -0.92
CA VAL A 178 17.78 9.72 -1.69
C VAL A 178 18.29 11.11 -1.26
N GLY A 179 17.76 11.68 -0.17
CA GLY A 179 18.22 12.94 0.41
C GLY A 179 17.87 14.19 -0.42
N ARG A 180 16.93 14.10 -1.36
CA ARG A 180 16.49 15.20 -2.23
C ARG A 180 14.99 15.40 -2.15
N ARG A 181 14.55 16.65 -2.17
CA ARG A 181 13.15 17.02 -2.30
C ARG A 181 12.82 17.38 -3.75
N PHE A 182 11.54 17.42 -4.09
CA PHE A 182 11.07 18.00 -5.35
C PHE A 182 10.82 19.50 -5.20
N ASP A 183 11.34 20.26 -6.16
CA ASP A 183 11.26 21.72 -6.21
C ASP A 183 10.87 22.17 -7.64
N GLU A 184 10.91 23.49 -7.88
CA GLU A 184 10.55 24.07 -9.18
C GLU A 184 11.37 23.52 -10.36
N ASP A 185 12.63 23.13 -10.13
CA ASP A 185 13.55 22.67 -11.18
C ASP A 185 13.25 21.23 -11.64
N ASN A 186 12.61 20.41 -10.79
CA ASN A 186 12.39 18.98 -11.07
C ASN A 186 10.94 18.51 -10.93
N LYS A 187 9.99 19.40 -10.58
CA LYS A 187 8.58 19.04 -10.40
C LYS A 187 7.90 18.53 -11.67
N GLU A 188 8.29 19.07 -12.85
CA GLU A 188 7.72 18.62 -14.13
C GLU A 188 8.13 17.18 -14.43
N GLU A 189 9.39 16.81 -14.20
CA GLU A 189 9.87 15.44 -14.33
C GLU A 189 9.16 14.49 -13.35
N PHE A 190 8.97 14.94 -12.09
CA PHE A 190 8.20 14.21 -11.09
C PHE A 190 6.78 13.91 -11.56
N PHE A 191 6.02 14.92 -11.98
CA PHE A 191 4.63 14.70 -12.42
C PHE A 191 4.53 13.84 -13.66
N LYS A 192 5.47 13.96 -14.61
CA LYS A 192 5.51 13.08 -15.78
C LYS A 192 5.63 11.61 -15.35
N VAL A 193 6.56 11.30 -14.45
CA VAL A 193 6.78 9.92 -13.98
C VAL A 193 5.62 9.46 -13.10
N LYS A 194 5.08 10.34 -12.26
CA LYS A 194 3.90 10.06 -11.42
C LYS A 194 2.70 9.66 -12.28
N HIS A 195 2.36 10.46 -13.29
CA HIS A 195 1.24 10.15 -14.21
C HIS A 195 1.46 8.85 -15.00
N SER A 196 2.72 8.56 -15.39
CA SER A 196 3.07 7.29 -16.03
C SER A 196 2.84 6.10 -15.08
N ALA A 197 3.25 6.23 -13.82
CA ALA A 197 3.05 5.21 -12.79
C ALA A 197 1.57 5.00 -12.47
N ASP A 198 0.79 6.07 -12.34
CA ASP A 198 -0.66 6.01 -12.10
C ASP A 198 -1.38 5.29 -13.24
N SER A 199 -1.07 5.69 -14.49
CA SER A 199 -1.64 5.04 -15.67
C SER A 199 -1.33 3.54 -15.72
N ALA A 200 -0.14 3.12 -15.29
CA ALA A 200 0.20 1.71 -15.22
C ALA A 200 -0.58 0.97 -14.11
N ILE A 201 -0.81 1.61 -12.96
CA ILE A 201 -1.61 1.04 -11.88
C ILE A 201 -3.07 0.88 -12.31
N GLU A 202 -3.65 1.87 -12.98
CA GLU A 202 -5.03 1.85 -13.46
C GLU A 202 -5.30 0.72 -14.47
N VAL A 203 -4.34 0.42 -15.36
CA VAL A 203 -4.52 -0.61 -16.37
C VAL A 203 -4.22 -2.03 -15.86
N VAL A 204 -3.49 -2.18 -14.75
CA VAL A 204 -3.21 -3.50 -14.17
C VAL A 204 -4.48 -4.13 -13.63
N SER A 205 -4.79 -5.30 -14.13
CA SER A 205 -5.97 -6.08 -13.77
C SER A 205 -5.60 -7.36 -12.99
N LEU A 206 -6.61 -8.00 -12.42
CA LEU A 206 -6.42 -9.31 -11.78
C LEU A 206 -5.93 -10.39 -12.74
N PHE A 207 -6.29 -10.28 -14.03
CA PHE A 207 -5.81 -11.21 -15.06
C PHE A 207 -4.30 -11.10 -15.23
N ASP A 208 -3.74 -9.92 -15.17
CA ASP A 208 -2.29 -9.68 -15.25
C ASP A 208 -1.53 -10.35 -14.11
N MET A 209 -2.19 -10.41 -12.94
CA MET A 209 -1.62 -11.06 -11.76
C MET A 209 -1.64 -12.59 -11.86
N MET A 210 -2.52 -13.18 -12.67
CA MET A 210 -2.74 -14.62 -12.75
C MET A 210 -2.24 -15.26 -14.04
N LEU A 211 -2.16 -14.49 -15.13
CA LEU A 211 -1.74 -15.01 -16.41
C LEU A 211 -0.22 -15.20 -16.47
N PRO A 212 0.26 -16.29 -17.09
CA PRO A 212 1.68 -16.45 -17.39
C PRO A 212 2.18 -15.30 -18.28
N VAL A 213 3.39 -14.80 -18.00
CA VAL A 213 3.98 -13.67 -18.73
C VAL A 213 4.01 -13.88 -20.26
N TRP A 214 4.23 -15.13 -20.72
CA TRP A 214 4.22 -15.42 -22.15
C TRP A 214 2.86 -15.17 -22.80
N VAL A 215 1.75 -15.38 -22.08
CA VAL A 215 0.39 -15.06 -22.56
C VAL A 215 0.23 -13.57 -22.75
N LEU A 216 0.64 -12.77 -21.74
CA LEU A 216 0.60 -11.32 -21.81
C LEU A 216 1.44 -10.79 -22.97
N LYS A 217 2.68 -11.27 -23.12
CA LYS A 217 3.59 -10.89 -24.22
C LYS A 217 3.05 -11.23 -25.60
N THR A 218 2.31 -12.32 -25.75
CA THR A 218 1.85 -12.81 -27.05
C THR A 218 0.51 -12.20 -27.45
N PHE A 219 -0.46 -12.21 -26.55
CA PHE A 219 -1.85 -11.84 -26.84
C PHE A 219 -2.22 -10.43 -26.39
N PHE A 220 -1.48 -9.87 -25.40
CA PHE A 220 -1.75 -8.57 -24.80
C PHE A 220 -0.51 -7.68 -24.81
N LYS A 221 0.27 -7.75 -25.89
CA LYS A 221 1.60 -7.11 -25.97
C LYS A 221 1.57 -5.62 -25.65
N ALA A 222 0.66 -4.85 -26.23
CA ALA A 222 0.59 -3.41 -26.00
C ALA A 222 0.35 -3.09 -24.50
N HIS A 223 -0.56 -3.82 -23.86
CA HIS A 223 -0.82 -3.71 -22.42
C HIS A 223 0.41 -4.08 -21.58
N TYR A 224 1.04 -5.23 -21.89
CA TYR A 224 2.26 -5.66 -21.22
C TYR A 224 3.37 -4.61 -21.34
N ASP A 225 3.62 -4.11 -22.54
CA ASP A 225 4.65 -3.09 -22.80
C ASP A 225 4.35 -1.79 -22.03
N THR A 226 3.10 -1.35 -21.94
CA THR A 226 2.72 -0.17 -21.14
C THR A 226 3.13 -0.34 -19.67
N VAL A 227 2.79 -1.46 -19.05
CA VAL A 227 3.11 -1.73 -17.64
C VAL A 227 4.63 -1.83 -17.41
N ILE A 228 5.34 -2.52 -18.28
CA ILE A 228 6.79 -2.68 -18.17
C ILE A 228 7.51 -1.34 -18.37
N ASN A 229 7.20 -0.61 -19.44
CA ASN A 229 7.87 0.66 -19.76
C ASN A 229 7.64 1.70 -18.67
N SER A 230 6.43 1.82 -18.16
CA SER A 230 6.15 2.74 -17.05
C SER A 230 6.93 2.36 -15.78
N ASN A 231 7.07 1.07 -15.51
CA ASN A 231 7.85 0.62 -14.36
C ASN A 231 9.35 0.90 -14.55
N GLU A 232 9.89 0.70 -15.74
CA GLU A 232 11.27 1.03 -16.08
C GLU A 232 11.50 2.55 -15.99
N GLU A 233 10.60 3.38 -16.51
CA GLU A 233 10.67 4.84 -16.40
C GLU A 233 10.68 5.30 -14.94
N THR A 234 9.80 4.75 -14.10
CA THR A 234 9.79 5.02 -12.67
C THR A 234 11.10 4.59 -12.00
N ARG A 235 11.60 3.40 -12.34
CA ARG A 235 12.84 2.86 -11.79
C ARG A 235 14.05 3.70 -12.15
N ASP A 236 14.12 4.15 -13.41
CA ASP A 236 15.21 5.00 -13.87
C ASP A 236 15.16 6.39 -13.21
N PHE A 237 13.98 6.95 -13.05
CA PHE A 237 13.82 8.24 -12.37
C PHE A 237 14.23 8.18 -10.90
N VAL A 238 13.58 7.31 -10.10
CA VAL A 238 13.83 7.26 -8.64
C VAL A 238 15.17 6.58 -8.32
N GLY A 239 15.68 5.71 -9.18
CA GLY A 239 16.96 5.01 -9.00
C GLY A 239 18.19 5.79 -9.48
N LYS A 240 18.00 6.86 -10.26
CA LYS A 240 19.08 7.67 -10.86
C LYS A 240 20.07 8.19 -9.83
N GLU A 241 19.55 8.72 -8.73
CA GLU A 241 20.38 9.29 -7.69
C GLU A 241 21.24 8.23 -6.98
N ALA A 242 20.72 7.02 -6.82
CA ALA A 242 21.47 5.90 -6.25
C ALA A 242 22.64 5.49 -7.16
N GLU A 243 22.44 5.45 -8.48
CA GLU A 243 23.51 5.17 -9.45
C GLU A 243 24.58 6.26 -9.48
N ILE A 244 24.16 7.53 -9.48
CA ILE A 244 25.09 8.66 -9.44
C ILE A 244 25.96 8.56 -8.19
N ARG A 245 25.37 8.30 -7.03
CA ARG A 245 26.07 8.22 -5.76
C ARG A 245 27.00 7.02 -5.68
N ASP A 246 26.58 5.86 -6.16
CA ASP A 246 27.43 4.66 -6.28
C ASP A 246 28.69 4.94 -7.14
N ASN A 247 28.50 5.58 -8.30
CA ASN A 247 29.59 5.99 -9.19
C ASN A 247 30.53 7.04 -8.54
N GLN A 248 29.98 7.98 -7.79
CA GLN A 248 30.78 8.97 -7.05
C GLN A 248 31.60 8.31 -5.94
N ILE A 249 31.05 7.33 -5.24
CA ILE A 249 31.77 6.53 -4.24
C ILE A 249 32.90 5.75 -4.91
N LYS A 250 32.62 5.02 -5.97
CA LYS A 250 33.61 4.21 -6.71
C LYS A 250 34.74 5.07 -7.29
N SER A 251 34.45 6.32 -7.65
CA SER A 251 35.45 7.29 -8.16
C SER A 251 36.15 8.13 -7.06
N GLY A 252 35.83 7.90 -5.78
CA GLY A 252 36.39 8.65 -4.65
C GLY A 252 35.90 10.10 -4.52
N LYS A 253 34.85 10.49 -5.28
CA LYS A 253 34.27 11.84 -5.22
C LYS A 253 33.26 12.03 -4.09
N TYR A 254 32.77 10.96 -3.51
CA TYR A 254 31.84 10.95 -2.39
C TYR A 254 32.24 9.88 -1.38
N SER A 255 32.17 10.21 -0.09
CA SER A 255 32.35 9.26 0.99
C SER A 255 31.19 9.36 1.98
N ILE A 256 30.70 8.23 2.42
CA ILE A 256 29.62 8.16 3.40
C ILE A 256 30.23 8.29 4.80
N ASP A 257 29.72 9.24 5.59
CA ASP A 257 30.03 9.32 7.01
C ASP A 257 29.21 8.27 7.78
N GLU A 258 29.89 7.26 8.30
CA GLU A 258 29.25 6.17 9.04
C GLU A 258 28.49 6.63 10.29
N ASN A 259 28.91 7.75 10.89
CA ASN A 259 28.28 8.33 12.07
C ASN A 259 27.08 9.25 11.72
N ASN A 260 26.98 9.65 10.45
CA ASN A 260 25.93 10.55 9.98
C ASN A 260 25.41 10.13 8.60
N VAL A 261 24.75 8.97 8.55
CA VAL A 261 24.11 8.44 7.35
C VAL A 261 22.89 9.31 7.01
N LYS A 262 22.87 9.93 5.84
CA LYS A 262 21.90 10.98 5.47
C LYS A 262 20.55 10.46 5.06
N ASP A 263 20.52 9.32 4.34
CA ASP A 263 19.33 8.75 3.73
C ASP A 263 19.43 7.22 3.56
N TYR A 264 18.37 6.63 3.04
CA TYR A 264 18.31 5.18 2.82
C TYR A 264 19.36 4.67 1.83
N THR A 265 19.65 5.46 0.78
CA THR A 265 20.65 5.12 -0.25
C THR A 265 22.06 5.06 0.36
N ASP A 266 22.45 6.06 1.16
CA ASP A 266 23.72 6.04 1.87
C ASP A 266 23.84 4.81 2.78
N ALA A 267 22.79 4.49 3.54
CA ALA A 267 22.77 3.32 4.41
C ALA A 267 22.98 2.02 3.65
N PHE A 268 22.32 1.87 2.49
CA PHE A 268 22.42 0.68 1.67
C PHE A 268 23.78 0.55 1.00
N LEU A 269 24.30 1.65 0.44
CA LEU A 269 25.64 1.67 -0.18
C LEU A 269 26.75 1.45 0.85
N LEU A 270 26.60 1.97 2.06
CA LEU A 270 27.52 1.70 3.16
C LEU A 270 27.54 0.21 3.53
N LYS A 271 26.36 -0.45 3.51
CA LYS A 271 26.25 -1.89 3.72
C LYS A 271 27.00 -2.68 2.65
N ILE A 272 26.86 -2.29 1.37
CA ILE A 272 27.62 -2.87 0.25
C ILE A 272 29.11 -2.67 0.43
N GLN A 273 29.56 -1.47 0.84
CA GLN A 273 30.99 -1.21 1.06
C GLN A 273 31.59 -2.06 2.17
N LYS A 274 30.85 -2.28 3.27
CA LYS A 274 31.35 -3.03 4.44
C LYS A 274 31.37 -4.54 4.21
N ASP A 275 30.34 -5.08 3.60
CA ASP A 275 30.14 -6.52 3.50
C ASP A 275 30.47 -7.08 2.11
N GLY A 276 30.72 -6.22 1.13
CA GLY A 276 30.84 -6.57 -0.27
C GLY A 276 29.49 -6.75 -0.95
N GLU A 277 29.45 -6.66 -2.29
CA GLU A 277 28.28 -7.00 -3.07
C GLU A 277 27.92 -8.49 -2.92
N ASN A 278 26.63 -8.76 -2.72
CA ASN A 278 26.12 -10.12 -2.64
C ASN A 278 24.73 -10.22 -3.30
N LYS A 279 24.11 -11.41 -3.23
CA LYS A 279 22.80 -11.65 -3.86
C LYS A 279 21.74 -10.65 -3.40
N ASN A 280 21.74 -10.24 -2.13
CA ASN A 280 20.70 -9.39 -1.53
C ASN A 280 21.11 -7.91 -1.50
N PHE A 281 22.41 -7.60 -1.33
CA PHE A 281 22.93 -6.23 -1.29
C PHE A 281 23.77 -5.94 -2.53
N ASN A 282 23.15 -5.32 -3.53
CA ASN A 282 23.74 -4.84 -4.78
C ASN A 282 22.91 -3.66 -5.31
N ILE A 283 23.47 -2.93 -6.28
CA ILE A 283 22.84 -1.70 -6.81
C ILE A 283 21.43 -1.97 -7.41
N GLU A 284 21.23 -3.11 -8.05
CA GLU A 284 19.94 -3.47 -8.63
C GLU A 284 18.87 -3.73 -7.56
N THR A 285 19.26 -4.34 -6.45
CA THR A 285 18.37 -4.51 -5.29
C THR A 285 18.05 -3.16 -4.66
N LEU A 286 19.04 -2.27 -4.51
CA LEU A 286 18.84 -0.91 -4.01
C LEU A 286 17.83 -0.16 -4.87
N LYS A 287 18.00 -0.12 -6.19
CA LYS A 287 17.07 0.54 -7.11
C LYS A 287 15.65 -0.02 -6.96
N THR A 288 15.50 -1.33 -6.89
CA THR A 288 14.18 -1.97 -6.71
C THR A 288 13.58 -1.65 -5.34
N MET A 289 14.38 -1.60 -4.28
CA MET A 289 13.93 -1.18 -2.95
C MET A 289 13.44 0.28 -2.96
N ILE A 290 14.16 1.19 -3.63
CA ILE A 290 13.74 2.59 -3.77
C ILE A 290 12.40 2.68 -4.51
N VAL A 291 12.23 1.96 -5.64
CA VAL A 291 10.96 1.91 -6.37
C VAL A 291 9.83 1.41 -5.49
N ASP A 292 10.03 0.29 -4.78
CA ASP A 292 9.01 -0.28 -3.91
C ASP A 292 8.58 0.70 -2.82
N LEU A 293 9.54 1.34 -2.15
CA LEU A 293 9.29 2.28 -1.05
C LEU A 293 8.68 3.59 -1.55
N TRP A 294 9.17 4.12 -2.68
CA TRP A 294 8.67 5.33 -3.29
C TRP A 294 7.22 5.17 -3.76
N THR A 295 6.94 4.16 -4.60
CA THR A 295 5.61 3.93 -5.16
C THR A 295 4.57 3.67 -4.07
N THR A 296 4.89 2.78 -3.11
CA THR A 296 3.93 2.43 -2.05
C THR A 296 3.72 3.56 -1.04
N GLY A 297 4.75 4.35 -0.74
CA GLY A 297 4.64 5.49 0.17
C GLY A 297 3.89 6.66 -0.44
N GLN A 298 4.11 6.92 -1.72
CA GLN A 298 3.49 8.02 -2.47
C GLN A 298 1.97 7.85 -2.57
N GLU A 299 1.51 6.79 -3.24
CA GLU A 299 0.11 6.62 -3.61
C GLU A 299 -0.84 6.51 -2.42
N THR A 300 -0.47 5.71 -1.44
CA THR A 300 -1.37 5.41 -0.32
C THR A 300 -1.59 6.60 0.59
N THR A 301 -0.55 7.36 0.88
CA THR A 301 -0.65 8.54 1.76
C THR A 301 -1.38 9.68 1.05
N THR A 302 -1.04 9.98 -0.20
CA THR A 302 -1.72 11.02 -1.00
C THR A 302 -3.21 10.72 -1.14
N THR A 303 -3.58 9.50 -1.52
CA THR A 303 -4.99 9.13 -1.68
C THR A 303 -5.76 9.20 -0.35
N THR A 304 -5.12 8.85 0.77
CA THR A 304 -5.73 9.00 2.10
C THR A 304 -5.96 10.46 2.45
N LEU A 305 -5.00 11.35 2.16
CA LEU A 305 -5.15 12.80 2.38
C LEU A 305 -6.27 13.38 1.54
N ILE A 306 -6.32 13.09 0.24
CA ILE A 306 -7.37 13.56 -0.67
C ILE A 306 -8.74 13.08 -0.19
N SER A 307 -8.88 11.78 0.12
CA SER A 307 -10.12 11.21 0.63
C SER A 307 -10.55 11.87 1.93
N GLY A 308 -9.60 12.13 2.84
CA GLY A 308 -9.88 12.78 4.11
C GLY A 308 -10.36 14.22 3.95
N PHE A 309 -9.68 15.02 3.14
CA PHE A 309 -10.15 16.40 2.88
C PHE A 309 -11.49 16.44 2.18
N ASN A 310 -11.78 15.49 1.28
CA ASN A 310 -13.12 15.35 0.69
C ASN A 310 -14.19 15.09 1.77
N GLN A 311 -13.91 14.20 2.73
CA GLN A 311 -14.82 13.95 3.86
C GLN A 311 -14.99 15.20 4.73
N LEU A 312 -13.93 15.93 5.02
CA LEU A 312 -13.98 17.14 5.84
C LEU A 312 -14.77 18.28 5.17
N LEU A 313 -14.67 18.41 3.85
CA LEU A 313 -15.48 19.38 3.09
C LEU A 313 -16.97 19.04 3.10
N LEU A 314 -17.33 17.74 3.11
CA LEU A 314 -18.69 17.25 3.22
C LEU A 314 -19.23 17.32 4.66
N HIS A 315 -18.35 17.35 5.67
CA HIS A 315 -18.66 17.34 7.10
C HIS A 315 -17.95 18.49 7.83
N PRO A 316 -18.31 19.75 7.57
CA PRO A 316 -17.64 20.90 8.15
C PRO A 316 -17.72 20.94 9.69
N GLU A 317 -18.73 20.33 10.30
CA GLU A 317 -18.84 20.19 11.76
C GLU A 317 -17.69 19.36 12.36
N VAL A 318 -17.25 18.29 11.67
CA VAL A 318 -16.11 17.48 12.08
C VAL A 318 -14.82 18.28 11.95
N MET A 319 -14.66 18.99 10.83
CA MET A 319 -13.51 19.87 10.60
C MET A 319 -13.39 20.95 11.69
N HIS A 320 -14.49 21.64 12.02
CA HIS A 320 -14.50 22.66 13.06
C HIS A 320 -14.17 22.09 14.44
N LYS A 321 -14.67 20.91 14.77
CA LYS A 321 -14.38 20.29 16.05
C LYS A 321 -12.92 19.89 16.17
N ALA A 322 -12.34 19.26 15.14
CA ALA A 322 -10.92 18.95 15.08
C ALA A 322 -10.06 20.22 15.19
N ARG A 323 -10.41 21.28 14.45
CA ARG A 323 -9.70 22.57 14.55
C ARG A 323 -9.77 23.15 15.95
N SER A 324 -10.93 23.10 16.63
CA SER A 324 -11.08 23.62 18.00
C SER A 324 -10.15 22.93 18.98
N GLU A 325 -10.06 21.57 18.92
CA GLU A 325 -9.09 20.80 19.72
C GLU A 325 -7.65 21.25 19.45
N LEU A 326 -7.30 21.42 18.17
CA LEU A 326 -5.95 21.81 17.78
C LEU A 326 -5.61 23.23 18.23
N MET A 327 -6.54 24.18 18.13
CA MET A 327 -6.34 25.57 18.59
C MET A 327 -6.08 25.63 20.10
N GLU A 328 -6.77 24.79 20.89
CA GLU A 328 -6.52 24.71 22.32
C GLU A 328 -5.10 24.19 22.65
N ILE A 329 -4.67 23.12 21.95
CA ILE A 329 -3.37 22.47 22.20
C ILE A 329 -2.18 23.29 21.69
N THR A 330 -2.38 24.06 20.61
CA THR A 330 -1.32 24.86 19.97
C THR A 330 -1.32 26.34 20.36
N GLU A 331 -2.00 26.69 21.46
CA GLU A 331 -2.07 28.08 21.96
C GLU A 331 -2.60 29.04 20.88
N ASN A 332 -3.77 28.72 20.35
CA ASN A 332 -4.44 29.43 19.25
C ASN A 332 -3.63 29.45 17.94
N GLY A 333 -2.96 28.33 17.61
CA GLY A 333 -2.19 28.22 16.38
C GLY A 333 -0.85 28.95 16.40
N SER A 334 -0.36 29.34 17.58
CA SER A 334 0.95 30.05 17.72
C SER A 334 2.15 29.17 17.39
N ARG A 335 1.97 27.86 17.37
CA ARG A 335 2.98 26.89 16.96
C ARG A 335 2.38 25.77 16.10
N ASN A 336 3.23 25.10 15.34
CA ASN A 336 2.85 23.89 14.64
C ASN A 336 2.49 22.76 15.62
N LEU A 337 1.56 21.88 15.19
CA LEU A 337 1.27 20.64 15.86
C LEU A 337 2.48 19.70 15.77
N SER A 338 2.82 19.03 16.87
CA SER A 338 3.92 18.08 17.00
C SER A 338 3.43 16.66 17.26
N LEU A 339 4.22 15.65 16.90
CA LEU A 339 3.93 14.24 17.23
C LEU A 339 3.80 14.02 18.75
N THR A 340 4.43 14.84 19.55
CA THR A 340 4.31 14.79 21.03
C THR A 340 2.93 15.24 21.54
N ASP A 341 2.17 15.98 20.73
CA ASP A 341 0.80 16.39 21.06
C ASP A 341 -0.24 15.27 20.83
N ARG A 342 0.13 14.21 20.10
CA ARG A 342 -0.78 13.13 19.71
C ARG A 342 -1.60 12.54 20.84
N PRO A 343 -1.07 12.30 22.07
CA PRO A 343 -1.87 11.81 23.19
C PRO A 343 -2.91 12.83 23.69
N LYS A 344 -2.76 14.11 23.34
CA LYS A 344 -3.64 15.20 23.76
C LYS A 344 -4.69 15.58 22.72
N THR A 345 -4.68 14.93 21.55
CA THR A 345 -5.57 15.20 20.42
C THR A 345 -6.41 13.97 20.06
N PRO A 346 -7.25 13.46 20.99
CA PRO A 346 -8.06 12.27 20.76
C PRO A 346 -9.03 12.41 19.57
N TYR A 347 -9.60 13.61 19.37
CA TYR A 347 -10.55 13.82 18.28
C TYR A 347 -9.87 13.82 16.90
N LEU A 348 -8.70 14.44 16.78
CA LEU A 348 -7.89 14.35 15.55
C LEU A 348 -7.51 12.90 15.23
N ASN A 349 -7.10 12.12 16.25
CA ASN A 349 -6.79 10.71 16.05
C ASN A 349 -8.03 9.91 15.62
N ALA A 350 -9.19 10.17 16.21
CA ALA A 350 -10.47 9.57 15.87
C ALA A 350 -10.87 9.92 14.42
N MET A 351 -10.73 11.17 14.03
CA MET A 351 -11.00 11.67 12.67
C MET A 351 -10.13 10.96 11.63
N ILE A 352 -8.81 10.87 11.86
CA ILE A 352 -7.89 10.17 10.96
C ILE A 352 -8.23 8.68 10.87
N GLY A 353 -8.57 8.04 11.98
CA GLY A 353 -9.03 6.65 12.00
C GLY A 353 -10.29 6.44 11.14
N GLU A 354 -11.28 7.32 11.26
CA GLU A 354 -12.52 7.24 10.48
C GLU A 354 -12.29 7.50 9.00
N ILE A 355 -11.41 8.46 8.65
CA ILE A 355 -10.97 8.66 7.27
C ILE A 355 -10.37 7.38 6.70
N GLN A 356 -9.44 6.75 7.42
CA GLN A 356 -8.79 5.51 6.96
C GLN A 356 -9.79 4.34 6.84
N ARG A 357 -10.77 4.26 7.74
CA ARG A 357 -11.82 3.25 7.70
C ARG A 357 -12.67 3.36 6.43
N LEU A 358 -13.19 4.55 6.14
CA LEU A 358 -14.04 4.77 4.98
C LEU A 358 -13.27 4.80 3.67
N ALA A 359 -12.08 5.36 3.66
CA ALA A 359 -11.24 5.37 2.47
C ALA A 359 -10.86 3.96 2.00
N SER A 360 -10.55 3.07 2.96
CA SER A 360 -10.14 1.66 2.68
C SER A 360 -9.33 1.54 1.40
N ILE A 361 -8.25 2.35 1.28
CA ILE A 361 -7.44 2.54 0.05
C ILE A 361 -7.06 1.21 -0.61
N LEU A 362 -6.71 0.21 0.20
CA LEU A 362 -6.58 -1.17 -0.24
C LEU A 362 -7.84 -1.92 0.17
N ASN A 363 -8.71 -2.19 -0.80
CA ASN A 363 -9.93 -2.97 -0.57
C ASN A 363 -9.63 -4.38 -0.04
N ILE A 364 -8.54 -4.97 -0.52
CA ILE A 364 -8.08 -6.31 -0.14
C ILE A 364 -6.57 -6.25 0.13
N ASN A 365 -6.14 -6.94 1.17
CA ASN A 365 -4.72 -7.12 1.43
C ASN A 365 -4.08 -8.02 0.36
N PHE A 366 -2.76 -7.93 0.17
CA PHE A 366 -2.06 -8.84 -0.76
C PHE A 366 -2.28 -10.29 -0.37
N TRP A 367 -2.61 -11.14 -1.36
CA TRP A 367 -2.81 -12.57 -1.16
C TRP A 367 -1.59 -13.24 -0.56
N ARG A 368 -1.87 -14.06 0.45
CA ARG A 368 -0.92 -15.00 1.04
C ARG A 368 -1.18 -16.38 0.48
N ILE A 369 -0.16 -17.19 0.41
CA ILE A 369 -0.29 -18.60 0.06
C ILE A 369 -0.04 -19.44 1.32
N ASN A 370 -0.91 -20.40 1.60
CA ASN A 370 -0.65 -21.39 2.64
C ASN A 370 0.11 -22.58 2.05
N HIS A 371 1.13 -23.05 2.74
CA HIS A 371 1.95 -24.17 2.29
C HIS A 371 1.48 -25.53 2.86
N GLU A 372 0.55 -25.51 3.78
CA GLU A 372 -0.02 -26.71 4.41
C GLU A 372 -1.53 -26.50 4.65
N PRO A 373 -2.33 -27.60 4.72
CA PRO A 373 -3.73 -27.48 5.09
C PRO A 373 -3.87 -26.83 6.46
N THR A 374 -4.77 -25.86 6.58
CA THR A 374 -5.01 -25.10 7.82
C THR A 374 -6.48 -25.03 8.16
N TYR A 375 -6.77 -24.92 9.46
CA TYR A 375 -8.12 -24.69 9.95
C TYR A 375 -8.34 -23.19 10.12
N MET A 376 -9.44 -22.66 9.57
CA MET A 376 -9.73 -21.23 9.54
C MET A 376 -11.25 -21.00 9.57
N GLY A 377 -11.74 -20.24 10.52
CA GLY A 377 -13.17 -19.90 10.61
C GLY A 377 -14.10 -21.11 10.60
N GLY A 378 -13.70 -22.25 11.18
CA GLY A 378 -14.49 -23.48 11.19
C GLY A 378 -14.32 -24.38 9.95
N HIS A 379 -13.46 -24.02 8.97
CA HIS A 379 -13.27 -24.74 7.73
C HIS A 379 -11.81 -25.17 7.53
N ILE A 380 -11.61 -26.30 6.84
CA ILE A 380 -10.29 -26.72 6.40
C ILE A 380 -10.00 -26.04 5.06
N VAL A 381 -8.89 -25.31 5.01
CA VAL A 381 -8.37 -24.67 3.80
C VAL A 381 -7.17 -25.45 3.32
N ASP A 382 -7.27 -26.02 2.12
CA ASP A 382 -6.22 -26.86 1.52
C ASP A 382 -4.94 -26.06 1.26
N SER A 383 -3.79 -26.76 1.21
CA SER A 383 -2.51 -26.19 0.79
C SER A 383 -2.60 -25.55 -0.61
N GLY A 384 -1.94 -24.44 -0.81
CA GLY A 384 -1.94 -23.67 -2.07
C GLY A 384 -3.13 -22.75 -2.26
N ALA A 385 -4.01 -22.60 -1.27
CA ALA A 385 -5.08 -21.62 -1.31
C ALA A 385 -4.51 -20.20 -1.14
N LEU A 386 -5.10 -19.23 -1.82
CA LEU A 386 -4.82 -17.81 -1.64
C LEU A 386 -5.70 -17.26 -0.51
N VAL A 387 -5.08 -16.61 0.44
CA VAL A 387 -5.76 -16.08 1.64
C VAL A 387 -5.47 -14.59 1.78
N ALA A 388 -6.49 -13.78 1.94
CA ALA A 388 -6.35 -12.33 2.16
C ALA A 388 -7.39 -11.80 3.15
N ALA A 389 -7.07 -10.72 3.83
CA ALA A 389 -8.06 -9.92 4.55
C ALA A 389 -8.74 -8.96 3.57
N GLN A 390 -10.06 -8.99 3.51
CA GLN A 390 -10.86 -8.04 2.75
C GLN A 390 -11.10 -6.80 3.62
N LEU A 391 -10.17 -5.85 3.56
CA LEU A 391 -10.14 -4.69 4.45
C LEU A 391 -11.41 -3.84 4.34
N SER A 392 -11.91 -3.61 3.12
CA SER A 392 -13.15 -2.88 2.92
C SER A 392 -14.35 -3.54 3.63
N ALA A 393 -14.47 -4.87 3.57
CA ALA A 393 -15.55 -5.58 4.26
C ALA A 393 -15.37 -5.56 5.79
N LEU A 394 -14.14 -5.65 6.28
CA LEU A 394 -13.83 -5.50 7.71
C LEU A 394 -14.23 -4.14 8.25
N HIS A 395 -13.93 -3.08 7.50
CA HIS A 395 -14.15 -1.69 7.92
C HIS A 395 -15.60 -1.23 7.81
N ILE A 396 -16.46 -1.94 7.07
CA ILE A 396 -17.91 -1.67 6.99
C ILE A 396 -18.77 -2.75 7.67
N ASN A 397 -18.16 -3.60 8.48
CA ASN A 397 -18.88 -4.67 9.17
C ASN A 397 -19.85 -4.08 10.21
N GLU A 398 -21.16 -4.23 9.96
CA GLU A 398 -22.24 -3.71 10.81
C GLU A 398 -22.26 -4.32 12.22
N THR A 399 -21.68 -5.51 12.40
CA THR A 399 -21.56 -6.12 13.73
C THR A 399 -20.48 -5.48 14.60
N VAL A 400 -19.60 -4.68 13.99
CA VAL A 400 -18.48 -3.98 14.63
C VAL A 400 -18.74 -2.47 14.63
N PHE A 401 -19.16 -1.92 13.50
CA PHE A 401 -19.37 -0.47 13.34
C PHE A 401 -20.85 -0.18 13.13
N GLU A 402 -21.46 0.47 14.10
CA GLU A 402 -22.84 0.94 13.97
C GLU A 402 -22.94 1.99 12.87
N ASN A 403 -23.92 1.86 11.94
CA ASN A 403 -24.07 2.74 10.78
C ASN A 403 -22.74 2.93 10.02
N PRO A 404 -22.16 1.87 9.45
CA PRO A 404 -20.77 1.89 8.95
C PRO A 404 -20.55 2.84 7.77
N GLU A 405 -21.58 3.20 7.02
CA GLU A 405 -21.53 4.15 5.91
C GLU A 405 -21.38 5.61 6.40
N LYS A 406 -21.72 5.88 7.66
CA LYS A 406 -21.68 7.24 8.21
C LYS A 406 -20.24 7.60 8.61
N PHE A 407 -19.80 8.81 8.19
CA PHE A 407 -18.57 9.42 8.68
C PHE A 407 -18.80 9.96 10.10
N ASP A 408 -18.37 9.24 11.11
CA ASP A 408 -18.62 9.52 12.52
C ASP A 408 -17.37 9.28 13.38
N PRO A 409 -16.45 10.23 13.48
CA PRO A 409 -15.29 10.13 14.37
C PRO A 409 -15.64 9.97 15.86
N GLU A 410 -16.84 10.43 16.26
CA GLU A 410 -17.30 10.32 17.66
C GLU A 410 -17.43 8.87 18.12
N ARG A 411 -17.57 7.91 17.21
CA ARG A 411 -17.64 6.49 17.56
C ARG A 411 -16.42 6.03 18.37
N TYR A 412 -15.23 6.59 18.09
CA TYR A 412 -13.98 6.26 18.78
C TYR A 412 -13.79 7.05 20.07
N ILE A 413 -14.51 8.14 20.25
CA ILE A 413 -14.56 8.87 21.53
C ILE A 413 -15.49 8.15 22.50
N ARG A 414 -16.59 7.58 21.98
CA ARG A 414 -17.55 6.77 22.78
C ARG A 414 -17.00 5.39 23.11
N ASP A 415 -16.23 4.78 22.21
CA ASP A 415 -15.65 3.43 22.34
C ASP A 415 -14.22 3.41 21.76
N GLU A 416 -13.23 3.80 22.58
CA GLU A 416 -11.83 3.87 22.18
C GLU A 416 -11.27 2.53 21.64
N PRO A 417 -11.57 1.35 22.23
CA PRO A 417 -11.15 0.06 21.69
C PRO A 417 -11.55 -0.19 20.23
N LEU A 418 -12.61 0.44 19.74
CA LEU A 418 -13.08 0.31 18.38
C LEU A 418 -12.01 0.76 17.35
N LEU A 419 -11.16 1.73 17.70
CA LEU A 419 -10.08 2.20 16.84
C LEU A 419 -9.07 1.08 16.52
N GLN A 420 -8.91 0.10 17.39
CA GLN A 420 -8.02 -1.04 17.18
C GLN A 420 -8.58 -2.06 16.16
N LYS A 421 -9.88 -1.98 15.88
CA LYS A 421 -10.53 -2.83 14.87
C LYS A 421 -10.28 -2.33 13.44
N ILE A 422 -9.77 -1.11 13.27
CA ILE A 422 -9.37 -0.57 11.97
C ILE A 422 -7.95 -1.02 11.67
N ILE A 423 -7.77 -1.77 10.59
CA ILE A 423 -6.48 -2.35 10.18
C ILE A 423 -6.05 -1.93 8.78
N PRO A 424 -5.99 -0.63 8.46
CA PRO A 424 -5.67 -0.14 7.11
C PRO A 424 -4.26 -0.52 6.66
N PHE A 425 -3.35 -0.74 7.61
CA PHE A 425 -1.97 -1.19 7.36
C PHE A 425 -1.81 -2.72 7.37
N GLY A 426 -2.92 -3.46 7.47
CA GLY A 426 -2.90 -4.91 7.69
C GLY A 426 -2.34 -5.29 9.05
N VAL A 427 -2.21 -6.60 9.29
CA VAL A 427 -1.71 -7.15 10.56
C VAL A 427 -0.69 -8.27 10.34
N GLY A 428 0.10 -8.54 11.38
CA GLY A 428 1.05 -9.65 11.42
C GLY A 428 2.37 -9.39 10.69
N LYS A 429 3.03 -10.47 10.27
CA LYS A 429 4.41 -10.38 9.72
C LYS A 429 4.54 -9.51 8.47
N ARG A 430 3.49 -9.42 7.69
CA ARG A 430 3.43 -8.64 6.44
C ARG A 430 2.66 -7.32 6.60
N ALA A 431 2.43 -6.86 7.83
CA ALA A 431 1.92 -5.52 8.06
C ALA A 431 2.81 -4.48 7.38
N CYS A 432 2.22 -3.34 7.04
CA CYS A 432 2.88 -2.27 6.29
C CYS A 432 4.22 -1.89 6.92
N LEU A 433 5.25 -1.80 6.09
CA LEU A 433 6.58 -1.40 6.51
C LEU A 433 6.64 0.10 6.82
N GLY A 434 5.87 0.91 6.08
CA GLY A 434 5.80 2.37 6.20
C GLY A 434 4.76 2.87 7.21
N GLU A 435 4.10 2.01 8.01
CA GLU A 435 3.01 2.40 8.90
C GLU A 435 3.37 3.59 9.81
N SER A 436 4.55 3.56 10.43
CA SER A 436 4.98 4.63 11.35
C SER A 436 5.16 5.97 10.63
N LEU A 437 5.66 5.95 9.41
CA LEU A 437 5.82 7.14 8.58
C LEU A 437 4.47 7.69 8.15
N ALA A 438 3.62 6.84 7.55
CA ALA A 438 2.30 7.25 7.09
C ALA A 438 1.43 7.81 8.22
N ARG A 439 1.48 7.22 9.42
CA ARG A 439 0.77 7.75 10.60
C ARG A 439 1.29 9.12 11.03
N ALA A 440 2.61 9.37 10.91
CA ALA A 440 3.18 10.67 11.21
C ALA A 440 2.79 11.71 10.15
N GLU A 441 2.88 11.36 8.86
CA GLU A 441 2.46 12.22 7.75
C GLU A 441 1.00 12.62 7.87
N LEU A 442 0.09 11.65 8.02
CA LEU A 442 -1.34 11.92 8.16
C LEU A 442 -1.63 12.81 9.36
N TYR A 443 -1.04 12.53 10.51
CA TYR A 443 -1.24 13.32 11.72
C TYR A 443 -0.76 14.76 11.58
N LEU A 444 0.47 14.96 11.10
CA LEU A 444 1.08 16.28 10.97
C LEU A 444 0.46 17.09 9.83
N ILE A 445 0.17 16.46 8.69
CA ILE A 445 -0.38 17.17 7.53
C ILE A 445 -1.82 17.57 7.79
N PHE A 446 -2.70 16.65 8.24
CA PHE A 446 -4.08 17.01 8.61
C PHE A 446 -4.09 18.07 9.70
N GLY A 447 -3.35 17.87 10.80
CA GLY A 447 -3.38 18.77 11.93
C GLY A 447 -2.87 20.17 11.59
N ASN A 448 -1.75 20.28 10.89
CA ASN A 448 -1.18 21.59 10.58
C ASN A 448 -1.91 22.33 9.45
N LEU A 449 -2.53 21.63 8.50
CA LEU A 449 -3.41 22.26 7.50
C LEU A 449 -4.73 22.75 8.12
N LEU A 450 -5.27 22.04 9.12
CA LEU A 450 -6.47 22.50 9.84
C LEU A 450 -6.21 23.71 10.75
N LEU A 451 -4.97 23.92 11.18
CA LEU A 451 -4.58 25.12 11.95
C LEU A 451 -4.50 26.38 11.07
N ARG A 452 -4.13 26.24 9.83
CA ARG A 452 -4.00 27.32 8.84
C ARG A 452 -5.35 27.74 8.27
#